data_75f44fa7ab5a5fac06db147a48333d63
#
_entry.id   75f44fa7ab5a5fac06db147a48333d63
#
_cell.length_a   1.000
_cell.length_b   1.000
_cell.length_c   1.000
_cell.angle_alpha   90.00
_cell.angle_beta   90.00
_cell.angle_gamma   90.00
#
_symmetry.space_group_name_H-M   'P 1'
#
loop_
_entity.id
_entity.type
_entity.pdbx_description
1 polymer ?
#
loop_
_entity_poly.entity_id
_entity_poly.type
_entity_poly.pdbx_seq_one_letter_code
_entity_poly.pdbx_strand_id
1 'polypeptide(L)'
;RLDWGKVIYVVDEAEYELINPGALLPTPIDLTIDLSAGIPFSISGSVVGTGTDGEFLKAGPISVRGQAEFAFEREYLDVDVDGDGTADLLNAQLDTMALTSNGVDLVIADVVDLSVSGTLGLARITAAGETAARYTGLTLGTVEVTTNSVSGDFGLTGTLTIDDLSYNTAAEGHERLDWGKVIYVVDEAEY
;
A
#
# COMPACT_ATOMS: atom_id res chain seq x y z
N ARG A 1 -22.16 -1.80 -1.95
CA ARG A 1 -21.36 -2.47 -3.00
C ARG A 1 -21.64 -3.96 -3.01
N LEU A 2 -21.36 -4.62 -4.14
CA LEU A 2 -21.53 -6.06 -4.29
C LEU A 2 -20.27 -6.78 -3.76
N ASP A 3 -20.48 -7.79 -2.94
CA ASP A 3 -19.44 -8.73 -2.54
C ASP A 3 -19.31 -9.80 -3.63
N TRP A 4 -18.29 -9.67 -4.45
CA TRP A 4 -18.08 -10.54 -5.60
C TRP A 4 -17.68 -11.96 -5.18
N GLY A 5 -17.06 -12.13 -4.00
CA GLY A 5 -16.75 -13.44 -3.45
C GLY A 5 -18.00 -14.22 -3.00
N LYS A 6 -19.15 -13.51 -2.86
CA LYS A 6 -20.46 -14.10 -2.55
C LYS A 6 -21.43 -14.11 -3.75
N VAL A 7 -21.01 -13.55 -4.89
CA VAL A 7 -21.80 -13.59 -6.12
C VAL A 7 -21.58 -14.92 -6.81
N ILE A 8 -22.63 -15.72 -6.84
CA ILE A 8 -22.62 -17.08 -7.30
C ILE A 8 -23.61 -17.27 -8.42
N TYR A 9 -23.20 -17.98 -9.48
CA TYR A 9 -24.16 -18.60 -10.39
C TYR A 9 -24.82 -19.77 -9.67
N VAL A 10 -26.14 -19.71 -9.52
CA VAL A 10 -26.93 -20.87 -9.08
C VAL A 10 -27.10 -21.76 -10.30
N VAL A 11 -26.28 -22.79 -10.43
CA VAL A 11 -26.34 -23.75 -11.56
C VAL A 11 -27.30 -24.89 -11.24
N ASP A 12 -27.44 -25.23 -9.98
CA ASP A 12 -28.47 -26.11 -9.39
C ASP A 12 -28.49 -25.83 -7.88
N GLU A 13 -29.53 -26.20 -7.15
CA GLU A 13 -29.75 -25.84 -5.74
C GLU A 13 -28.60 -26.21 -4.76
N ALA A 14 -27.44 -26.64 -5.24
CA ALA A 14 -26.31 -27.13 -4.41
C ALA A 14 -24.89 -26.72 -4.84
N GLU A 15 -24.68 -26.08 -5.99
CA GLU A 15 -23.34 -25.70 -6.41
C GLU A 15 -23.26 -24.22 -6.76
N TYR A 16 -22.31 -23.53 -6.11
CA TYR A 16 -22.04 -22.12 -6.27
C TYR A 16 -20.67 -21.93 -6.94
N GLU A 17 -20.63 -21.26 -8.08
CA GLU A 17 -19.38 -20.93 -8.75
C GLU A 17 -19.13 -19.42 -8.72
N LEU A 18 -17.91 -19.04 -8.37
CA LEU A 18 -17.44 -17.66 -8.49
C LEU A 18 -17.35 -17.27 -9.97
N ILE A 19 -17.56 -15.99 -10.24
CA ILE A 19 -17.46 -15.47 -11.62
C ILE A 19 -15.99 -15.50 -12.05
N ASN A 20 -15.70 -16.28 -13.09
CA ASN A 20 -14.37 -16.38 -13.67
C ASN A 20 -14.40 -16.05 -15.18
N PRO A 21 -14.18 -14.76 -15.55
CA PRO A 21 -14.14 -14.36 -16.97
C PRO A 21 -13.00 -15.02 -17.76
N GLY A 22 -11.93 -15.44 -17.07
CA GLY A 22 -10.80 -16.09 -17.70
C GLY A 22 -11.10 -17.46 -18.29
N ALA A 23 -12.18 -18.11 -17.83
CA ALA A 23 -12.64 -19.38 -18.38
C ALA A 23 -13.11 -19.27 -19.85
N LEU A 24 -13.48 -18.08 -20.30
CA LEU A 24 -13.96 -17.80 -21.66
C LEU A 24 -12.83 -17.50 -22.67
N LEU A 25 -11.59 -17.43 -22.23
CA LEU A 25 -10.46 -17.20 -23.13
C LEU A 25 -10.16 -18.45 -23.97
N PRO A 26 -9.61 -18.30 -25.20
CA PRO A 26 -9.18 -19.42 -26.03
C PRO A 26 -8.21 -20.38 -25.35
N THR A 27 -7.36 -19.84 -24.46
CA THR A 27 -6.58 -20.61 -23.50
C THR A 27 -7.06 -20.21 -22.10
N PRO A 28 -7.91 -21.00 -21.45
CA PRO A 28 -8.47 -20.64 -20.16
C PRO A 28 -7.42 -20.40 -19.10
N ILE A 29 -7.61 -19.33 -18.33
CA ILE A 29 -6.81 -19.00 -17.14
C ILE A 29 -7.75 -18.66 -15.99
N ASP A 30 -7.29 -18.81 -14.79
CA ASP A 30 -8.06 -18.40 -13.62
C ASP A 30 -7.97 -16.89 -13.41
N LEU A 31 -9.10 -16.21 -13.61
CA LEU A 31 -9.31 -14.78 -13.30
C LEU A 31 -10.57 -14.63 -12.45
N THR A 32 -10.68 -15.44 -11.43
CA THR A 32 -11.82 -15.42 -10.53
C THR A 32 -11.96 -14.06 -9.86
N ILE A 33 -13.18 -13.50 -9.91
CA ILE A 33 -13.50 -12.24 -9.24
C ILE A 33 -13.95 -12.56 -7.82
N ASP A 34 -13.06 -12.33 -6.86
CA ASP A 34 -13.28 -12.55 -5.43
C ASP A 34 -12.95 -11.26 -4.66
N LEU A 35 -13.81 -10.25 -4.80
CA LEU A 35 -13.65 -8.95 -4.17
C LEU A 35 -14.75 -8.75 -3.14
N SER A 36 -14.37 -8.46 -1.90
CA SER A 36 -15.34 -8.11 -0.85
C SER A 36 -16.06 -6.79 -1.18
N ALA A 37 -17.24 -6.60 -0.61
CA ALA A 37 -18.03 -5.39 -0.83
C ALA A 37 -17.32 -4.12 -0.36
N GLY A 38 -16.43 -4.24 0.64
CA GLY A 38 -15.64 -3.14 1.19
C GLY A 38 -14.48 -2.70 0.30
N ILE A 39 -13.95 -3.57 -0.58
CA ILE A 39 -12.74 -3.31 -1.37
C ILE A 39 -13.08 -2.82 -2.78
N PRO A 40 -13.08 -1.51 -3.04
CA PRO A 40 -13.31 -0.98 -4.39
C PRO A 40 -12.09 -1.07 -5.31
N PHE A 41 -10.89 -1.14 -4.73
CA PHE A 41 -9.64 -1.14 -5.47
C PHE A 41 -8.51 -1.76 -4.66
N SER A 42 -7.81 -2.72 -5.26
CA SER A 42 -6.56 -3.26 -4.75
C SER A 42 -5.58 -3.46 -5.92
N ILE A 43 -4.32 -3.15 -5.70
CA ILE A 43 -3.23 -3.41 -6.64
C ILE A 43 -1.97 -3.77 -5.88
N SER A 44 -1.32 -4.84 -6.30
CA SER A 44 0.01 -5.19 -5.80
C SER A 44 0.88 -5.64 -6.96
N GLY A 45 2.18 -5.52 -6.79
CA GLY A 45 3.11 -5.91 -7.82
C GLY A 45 4.54 -5.61 -7.48
N SER A 46 5.41 -5.85 -8.45
CA SER A 46 6.81 -5.50 -8.37
C SER A 46 7.21 -4.62 -9.55
N VAL A 47 8.16 -3.75 -9.31
CA VAL A 47 8.88 -2.98 -10.32
C VAL A 47 10.28 -3.53 -10.40
N VAL A 48 10.68 -3.95 -11.58
CA VAL A 48 12.04 -4.44 -11.87
C VAL A 48 12.60 -3.65 -13.04
N GLY A 49 13.77 -3.07 -12.86
CA GLY A 49 14.44 -2.34 -13.92
C GLY A 49 14.89 -3.27 -15.04
N THR A 50 14.52 -2.94 -16.28
CA THR A 50 14.90 -3.67 -17.50
C THR A 50 15.79 -2.85 -18.41
N GLY A 51 16.05 -1.59 -18.07
CA GLY A 51 16.97 -0.70 -18.79
C GLY A 51 18.45 -1.06 -18.59
N THR A 52 19.33 -0.25 -19.11
CA THR A 52 20.77 -0.41 -18.91
C THR A 52 21.09 -0.38 -17.42
N ASP A 53 21.81 -1.39 -16.93
CA ASP A 53 22.16 -1.55 -15.52
C ASP A 53 20.94 -1.67 -14.56
N GLY A 54 19.80 -2.17 -15.05
CA GLY A 54 18.61 -2.35 -14.22
C GLY A 54 17.82 -1.06 -13.95
N GLU A 55 17.92 -0.05 -14.81
CA GLU A 55 17.11 1.17 -14.73
C GLU A 55 15.61 0.88 -14.91
N PHE A 56 14.76 1.44 -14.04
CA PHE A 56 13.31 1.50 -14.24
C PHE A 56 12.77 2.94 -14.31
N LEU A 57 13.58 3.93 -13.93
CA LEU A 57 13.25 5.35 -14.09
C LEU A 57 14.50 6.12 -14.48
N LYS A 58 14.34 7.02 -15.45
CA LYS A 58 15.38 7.98 -15.84
C LYS A 58 14.78 9.36 -16.07
N ALA A 59 15.36 10.37 -15.42
CA ALA A 59 14.95 11.76 -15.55
C ALA A 59 16.19 12.67 -15.59
N GLY A 60 16.66 13.00 -16.79
CA GLY A 60 17.88 13.79 -16.96
C GLY A 60 19.11 13.06 -16.37
N PRO A 61 19.84 13.68 -15.42
CA PRO A 61 21.00 13.06 -14.79
C PRO A 61 20.64 12.02 -13.71
N ILE A 62 19.34 11.89 -13.36
CA ILE A 62 18.87 11.00 -12.31
C ILE A 62 18.42 9.68 -12.92
N SER A 63 18.93 8.56 -12.42
CA SER A 63 18.40 7.23 -12.69
C SER A 63 18.10 6.47 -11.42
N VAL A 64 17.07 5.64 -11.47
CA VAL A 64 16.67 4.73 -10.39
C VAL A 64 16.71 3.32 -10.93
N ARG A 65 17.43 2.44 -10.23
CA ARG A 65 17.71 1.06 -10.63
C ARG A 65 17.31 0.09 -9.56
N GLY A 66 17.14 -1.19 -9.93
CA GLY A 66 16.87 -2.26 -8.97
C GLY A 66 15.44 -2.76 -9.02
N GLN A 67 14.93 -3.16 -7.86
CA GLN A 67 13.58 -3.72 -7.73
C GLN A 67 12.91 -3.30 -6.42
N ALA A 68 11.60 -3.13 -6.49
CA ALA A 68 10.75 -2.87 -5.34
C ALA A 68 9.42 -3.61 -5.49
N GLU A 69 8.83 -3.99 -4.38
CA GLU A 69 7.47 -4.53 -4.32
C GLU A 69 6.55 -3.53 -3.65
N PHE A 70 5.31 -3.47 -4.09
CA PHE A 70 4.32 -2.58 -3.53
C PHE A 70 2.95 -3.25 -3.46
N ALA A 71 2.14 -2.80 -2.51
CA ALA A 71 0.72 -3.08 -2.44
C ALA A 71 -0.02 -1.79 -2.07
N PHE A 72 -1.16 -1.57 -2.69
CA PHE A 72 -2.09 -0.50 -2.34
C PHE A 72 -3.50 -1.08 -2.32
N GLU A 73 -4.24 -0.72 -1.28
CA GLU A 73 -5.64 -1.11 -1.14
C GLU A 73 -6.47 0.08 -0.68
N ARG A 74 -7.69 0.15 -1.18
CA ARG A 74 -8.71 1.08 -0.74
C ARG A 74 -9.92 0.30 -0.28
N GLU A 75 -10.35 0.57 0.93
CA GLU A 75 -11.54 0.00 1.53
C GLU A 75 -12.52 1.08 1.97
N TYR A 76 -13.78 0.71 2.13
CA TYR A 76 -14.79 1.51 2.82
C TYR A 76 -15.34 0.69 3.97
N LEU A 77 -15.22 1.21 5.17
CA LEU A 77 -15.56 0.48 6.39
C LEU A 77 -15.98 1.46 7.49
N ASP A 78 -16.60 0.93 8.51
CA ASP A 78 -16.91 1.66 9.71
C ASP A 78 -15.72 1.58 10.67
N VAL A 79 -15.33 2.71 11.25
CA VAL A 79 -14.13 2.82 12.09
C VAL A 79 -14.51 3.27 13.49
N ASP A 80 -14.13 2.48 14.49
CA ASP A 80 -14.11 2.86 15.89
C ASP A 80 -12.76 3.55 16.18
N VAL A 81 -12.80 4.84 16.49
CA VAL A 81 -11.61 5.69 16.64
C VAL A 81 -11.04 5.64 18.06
N ASP A 82 -11.87 5.42 19.05
CA ASP A 82 -11.45 5.44 20.47
C ASP A 82 -11.40 4.05 21.12
N GLY A 83 -11.86 3.02 20.43
CA GLY A 83 -11.83 1.63 20.89
C GLY A 83 -12.92 1.29 21.89
N ASP A 84 -14.04 2.01 21.87
CA ASP A 84 -15.18 1.77 22.77
C ASP A 84 -16.15 0.69 22.27
N GLY A 85 -15.95 0.18 21.05
CA GLY A 85 -16.79 -0.82 20.40
C GLY A 85 -17.93 -0.23 19.56
N THR A 86 -17.97 1.10 19.42
CA THR A 86 -18.96 1.80 18.61
C THR A 86 -18.27 2.50 17.45
N ALA A 87 -18.83 2.42 16.24
CA ALA A 87 -18.24 3.10 15.10
C ALA A 87 -18.45 4.62 15.18
N ASP A 88 -17.36 5.36 15.17
CA ASP A 88 -17.35 6.84 15.12
C ASP A 88 -17.43 7.38 13.71
N LEU A 89 -16.85 6.66 12.77
CA LEU A 89 -16.82 7.02 11.35
C LEU A 89 -17.51 5.94 10.54
N LEU A 90 -18.69 6.27 10.02
CA LEU A 90 -19.42 5.37 9.14
C LEU A 90 -18.98 5.53 7.70
N ASN A 91 -18.80 4.41 6.99
CA ASN A 91 -18.41 4.36 5.59
C ASN A 91 -17.17 5.24 5.28
N ALA A 92 -16.19 5.21 6.18
CA ALA A 92 -14.92 5.89 5.99
C ALA A 92 -14.08 5.18 4.92
N GLN A 93 -13.31 5.95 4.17
CA GLN A 93 -12.33 5.41 3.23
C GLN A 93 -11.02 5.16 3.95
N LEU A 94 -10.56 3.91 3.95
CA LEU A 94 -9.23 3.51 4.36
C LEU A 94 -8.37 3.26 3.13
N ASP A 95 -7.28 4.00 3.00
CA ASP A 95 -6.23 3.76 2.01
C ASP A 95 -5.01 3.20 2.74
N THR A 96 -4.57 2.01 2.34
CA THR A 96 -3.33 1.41 2.83
C THR A 96 -2.31 1.27 1.71
N MET A 97 -1.05 1.44 2.03
CA MET A 97 0.06 1.21 1.12
C MET A 97 1.21 0.54 1.84
N ALA A 98 1.76 -0.48 1.24
CA ALA A 98 3.02 -1.09 1.64
C ALA A 98 4.02 -1.01 0.50
N LEU A 99 5.29 -0.79 0.83
CA LEU A 99 6.40 -0.83 -0.11
C LEU A 99 7.58 -1.52 0.56
N THR A 100 8.23 -2.40 -0.17
CA THR A 100 9.51 -3.00 0.25
C THR A 100 10.54 -2.89 -0.86
N SER A 101 11.76 -2.56 -0.48
CA SER A 101 12.91 -2.50 -1.37
C SER A 101 14.06 -3.31 -0.82
N ASN A 102 14.63 -4.18 -1.63
CA ASN A 102 15.81 -4.98 -1.30
C ASN A 102 17.09 -4.38 -1.88
N GLY A 103 17.07 -3.09 -2.19
CA GLY A 103 18.15 -2.31 -2.77
C GLY A 103 17.68 -1.64 -4.07
N VAL A 104 17.28 -0.39 -3.93
CA VAL A 104 17.04 0.50 -5.07
C VAL A 104 18.17 1.50 -5.11
N ASP A 105 18.88 1.56 -6.23
CA ASP A 105 19.97 2.50 -6.41
C ASP A 105 19.43 3.80 -7.02
N LEU A 106 19.64 4.89 -6.32
CA LEU A 106 19.44 6.24 -6.81
C LEU A 106 20.76 6.79 -7.29
N VAL A 107 20.90 6.94 -8.59
CA VAL A 107 22.11 7.45 -9.23
C VAL A 107 21.85 8.84 -9.78
N ILE A 108 22.65 9.80 -9.35
CA ILE A 108 22.71 11.13 -9.95
C ILE A 108 24.08 11.22 -10.63
N ALA A 109 24.08 11.25 -11.97
CA ALA A 109 25.30 11.17 -12.77
C ALA A 109 26.33 12.19 -12.29
N ASP A 110 27.58 11.73 -12.12
CA ASP A 110 28.73 12.52 -11.67
C ASP A 110 28.58 13.18 -10.27
N VAL A 111 27.57 12.81 -9.49
CA VAL A 111 27.33 13.37 -8.17
C VAL A 111 27.33 12.29 -7.08
N VAL A 112 26.38 11.35 -7.13
CA VAL A 112 26.20 10.36 -6.07
C VAL A 112 25.51 9.10 -6.61
N ASP A 113 25.86 7.98 -6.01
CA ASP A 113 25.19 6.69 -6.16
C ASP A 113 24.86 6.19 -4.74
N LEU A 114 23.56 6.06 -4.43
CA LEU A 114 23.02 5.63 -3.15
C LEU A 114 22.21 4.36 -3.35
N SER A 115 22.44 3.36 -2.50
CA SER A 115 21.56 2.19 -2.39
C SER A 115 20.62 2.36 -1.21
N VAL A 116 19.32 2.15 -1.45
CA VAL A 116 18.26 2.29 -0.45
C VAL A 116 17.51 0.97 -0.34
N SER A 117 17.48 0.42 0.85
CA SER A 117 16.66 -0.75 1.18
C SER A 117 15.77 -0.47 2.38
N GLY A 118 14.68 -1.24 2.53
CA GLY A 118 13.77 -1.11 3.66
C GLY A 118 12.31 -1.30 3.30
N THR A 119 11.46 -1.05 4.29
CA THR A 119 10.01 -1.19 4.17
C THR A 119 9.30 0.08 4.61
N LEU A 120 8.15 0.35 3.99
CA LEU A 120 7.27 1.46 4.33
C LEU A 120 5.83 0.96 4.41
N GLY A 121 5.13 1.33 5.49
CA GLY A 121 3.69 1.18 5.65
C GLY A 121 3.02 2.54 5.79
N LEU A 122 1.94 2.77 5.06
CA LEU A 122 1.12 3.97 5.15
C LEU A 122 -0.35 3.57 5.29
N ALA A 123 -1.05 4.21 6.22
CA ALA A 123 -2.50 4.12 6.33
C ALA A 123 -3.11 5.52 6.42
N ARG A 124 -4.24 5.73 5.73
CA ARG A 124 -4.97 7.00 5.74
C ARG A 124 -6.46 6.74 5.87
N ILE A 125 -7.09 7.40 6.82
CA ILE A 125 -8.55 7.35 7.01
C ILE A 125 -9.14 8.69 6.59
N THR A 126 -10.09 8.65 5.66
CA THR A 126 -10.85 9.80 5.19
C THR A 126 -12.30 9.59 5.56
N ALA A 127 -12.89 10.47 6.35
CA ALA A 127 -14.28 10.36 6.74
C ALA A 127 -15.22 10.56 5.53
N ALA A 128 -16.40 9.96 5.59
CA ALA A 128 -17.38 10.08 4.52
C ALA A 128 -17.72 11.54 4.21
N GLY A 129 -17.64 11.90 2.93
CA GLY A 129 -17.90 13.29 2.46
C GLY A 129 -16.70 14.22 2.57
N GLU A 130 -15.60 13.82 3.17
CA GLU A 130 -14.34 14.58 3.18
C GLU A 130 -13.50 14.26 1.93
N THR A 131 -12.61 15.18 1.56
CA THR A 131 -11.67 15.01 0.44
C THR A 131 -10.22 14.84 0.91
N ALA A 132 -9.94 15.23 2.15
CA ALA A 132 -8.63 15.09 2.78
C ALA A 132 -8.68 14.01 3.86
N ALA A 133 -7.56 13.32 4.07
CA ALA A 133 -7.47 12.35 5.14
C ALA A 133 -7.59 13.03 6.51
N ARG A 134 -8.45 12.48 7.37
CA ARG A 134 -8.59 12.92 8.76
C ARG A 134 -7.44 12.41 9.60
N TYR A 135 -7.01 11.16 9.36
CA TYR A 135 -5.90 10.51 10.06
C TYR A 135 -4.90 9.95 9.08
N THR A 136 -3.63 10.06 9.43
CA THR A 136 -2.54 9.47 8.64
C THR A 136 -1.51 8.86 9.59
N GLY A 137 -1.24 7.57 9.41
CA GLY A 137 -0.17 6.82 10.05
C GLY A 137 0.84 6.35 9.01
N LEU A 138 2.12 6.48 9.33
CA LEU A 138 3.21 5.99 8.51
C LEU A 138 4.23 5.31 9.42
N THR A 139 4.74 4.19 8.99
CA THR A 139 5.86 3.51 9.62
C THR A 139 6.90 3.14 8.57
N LEU A 140 8.17 3.30 8.91
CA LEU A 140 9.28 2.71 8.20
C LEU A 140 9.82 1.57 9.06
N GLY A 141 9.97 0.39 8.49
CA GLY A 141 10.85 -0.63 9.04
C GLY A 141 12.30 -0.27 8.71
N THR A 142 13.25 -1.06 9.17
CA THR A 142 14.68 -0.79 8.97
C THR A 142 14.98 -0.30 7.56
N VAL A 143 15.32 0.98 7.46
CA VAL A 143 15.73 1.61 6.19
C VAL A 143 17.24 1.83 6.25
N GLU A 144 17.93 1.28 5.28
CA GLU A 144 19.36 1.45 5.10
C GLU A 144 19.63 2.25 3.83
N VAL A 145 20.42 3.30 3.96
CA VAL A 145 20.92 4.10 2.84
C VAL A 145 22.44 3.99 2.84
N THR A 146 22.98 3.35 1.84
CA THR A 146 24.43 3.18 1.66
C THR A 146 24.92 4.03 0.52
N THR A 147 26.02 4.73 0.71
CA THR A 147 26.72 5.45 -0.35
C THR A 147 27.60 4.46 -1.12
N ASN A 148 27.27 4.20 -2.38
CA ASN A 148 28.07 3.34 -3.27
C ASN A 148 29.24 4.11 -3.88
N SER A 149 28.99 5.34 -4.33
CA SER A 149 30.03 6.22 -4.82
C SER A 149 29.64 7.70 -4.67
N VAL A 150 30.61 8.54 -4.46
CA VAL A 150 30.45 10.00 -4.38
C VAL A 150 31.53 10.63 -5.24
N SER A 151 31.14 11.52 -6.14
CA SER A 151 32.06 12.34 -6.91
C SER A 151 31.97 13.82 -6.49
N GLY A 152 33.08 14.47 -6.38
CA GLY A 152 33.15 15.89 -6.01
C GLY A 152 32.96 16.16 -4.48
N ASP A 153 32.49 17.36 -4.16
CA ASP A 153 32.39 17.87 -2.78
C ASP A 153 31.12 17.44 -2.03
N PHE A 154 30.42 16.40 -2.49
CA PHE A 154 29.19 15.92 -1.84
C PHE A 154 29.49 15.06 -0.61
N GLY A 155 30.18 15.49 0.34
CA GLY A 155 30.75 14.88 1.52
C GLY A 155 30.01 13.76 2.30
N LEU A 156 29.06 13.04 1.72
CA LEU A 156 28.38 11.91 2.33
C LEU A 156 29.11 10.60 2.00
N THR A 157 29.69 9.98 3.00
CA THR A 157 30.30 8.64 2.88
C THR A 157 29.84 7.77 4.05
N GLY A 158 29.39 6.55 3.76
CA GLY A 158 29.00 5.58 4.78
C GLY A 158 27.57 5.06 4.61
N THR A 159 27.10 4.42 5.66
CA THR A 159 25.74 3.86 5.75
C THR A 159 24.96 4.62 6.80
N LEU A 160 23.76 5.06 6.45
CA LEU A 160 22.76 5.55 7.38
C LEU A 160 21.71 4.46 7.58
N THR A 161 21.53 4.02 8.81
CA THR A 161 20.47 3.09 9.18
C THR A 161 19.43 3.81 10.01
N ILE A 162 18.18 3.69 9.61
CA ILE A 162 17.00 4.14 10.35
C ILE A 162 16.28 2.88 10.81
N ASP A 163 16.39 2.54 12.09
CA ASP A 163 15.81 1.31 12.62
C ASP A 163 14.29 1.37 12.67
N ASP A 164 13.75 2.53 13.03
CA ASP A 164 12.30 2.78 13.08
C ASP A 164 12.02 4.27 12.88
N LEU A 165 10.99 4.57 12.10
CA LEU A 165 10.42 5.89 12.03
C LEU A 165 8.90 5.75 11.98
N SER A 166 8.24 6.37 12.94
CA SER A 166 6.79 6.41 13.01
C SER A 166 6.30 7.84 12.91
N TYR A 167 5.30 8.06 12.07
CA TYR A 167 4.64 9.34 11.92
C TYR A 167 3.14 9.16 12.11
N ASN A 168 2.54 9.95 12.98
CA ASN A 168 1.13 9.91 13.30
C ASN A 168 0.57 11.34 13.35
N THR A 169 -0.43 11.61 12.54
CA THR A 169 -1.07 12.93 12.46
C THR A 169 -2.57 12.83 12.30
N ALA A 170 -3.25 13.87 12.75
CA ALA A 170 -4.67 14.11 12.52
C ALA A 170 -4.90 15.46 11.86
N ALA A 171 -6.04 15.63 11.18
CA ALA A 171 -6.48 16.91 10.66
C ALA A 171 -6.73 17.90 11.80
N GLU A 172 -6.71 19.20 11.48
CA GLU A 172 -6.95 20.27 12.45
C GLU A 172 -8.31 20.08 13.17
N GLY A 173 -8.28 20.19 14.49
CA GLY A 173 -9.45 19.99 15.35
C GLY A 173 -9.70 18.54 15.77
N HIS A 174 -8.85 17.59 15.36
CA HIS A 174 -8.93 16.19 15.77
C HIS A 174 -7.70 15.77 16.58
N GLU A 175 -7.91 14.88 17.56
CA GLU A 175 -6.82 14.24 18.27
C GLU A 175 -6.19 13.14 17.42
N ARG A 176 -4.91 12.83 17.65
CA ARG A 176 -4.21 11.77 16.94
C ARG A 176 -4.81 10.41 17.28
N LEU A 177 -4.89 9.56 16.29
CA LEU A 177 -5.40 8.21 16.43
C LEU A 177 -4.39 7.31 17.16
N ASP A 178 -4.86 6.46 18.07
CA ASP A 178 -4.10 5.34 18.57
C ASP A 178 -4.30 4.14 17.62
N TRP A 179 -3.41 4.01 16.63
CA TRP A 179 -3.48 2.97 15.62
C TRP A 179 -3.48 1.54 16.17
N GLY A 180 -3.01 1.35 17.41
CA GLY A 180 -3.05 0.06 18.09
C GLY A 180 -4.42 -0.30 18.66
N LYS A 181 -5.35 0.65 18.72
CA LYS A 181 -6.71 0.47 19.24
C LYS A 181 -7.79 0.64 18.18
N VAL A 182 -7.43 1.05 16.97
CA VAL A 182 -8.39 1.15 15.88
C VAL A 182 -8.92 -0.22 15.57
N ILE A 183 -10.20 -0.41 15.82
CA ILE A 183 -10.89 -1.65 15.54
C ILE A 183 -11.82 -1.44 14.34
N TYR A 184 -11.75 -2.35 13.39
CA TYR A 184 -12.74 -2.44 12.32
C TYR A 184 -14.03 -3.01 12.94
N VAL A 185 -15.09 -2.24 12.94
CA VAL A 185 -16.38 -2.76 13.29
C VAL A 185 -16.90 -3.56 12.10
N VAL A 186 -16.67 -4.86 12.13
CA VAL A 186 -17.35 -5.77 11.20
C VAL A 186 -18.78 -5.92 11.72
N ASP A 187 -19.75 -5.44 10.95
CA ASP A 187 -21.15 -5.63 11.28
C ASP A 187 -21.47 -7.15 11.21
N GLU A 188 -21.49 -7.82 12.37
CA GLU A 188 -21.84 -9.24 12.49
C GLU A 188 -23.34 -9.50 12.26
N ALA A 189 -24.11 -8.51 11.85
CA ALA A 189 -25.57 -8.54 11.81
C ALA A 189 -26.18 -9.09 10.51
N GLU A 190 -25.39 -9.60 9.57
CA GLU A 190 -25.93 -10.23 8.34
C GLU A 190 -25.47 -11.69 8.18
N TYR A 191 -25.97 -12.58 9.05
CA TYR A 191 -26.03 -14.02 8.81
C TYR A 191 -27.45 -14.55 9.03
#